data_426a323712b6d598d001673b13c8799e
#
_entry.id   426a323712b6d598d001673b13c8799e
#
_cell.length_a   1.000
_cell.length_b   1.000
_cell.length_c   1.000
_cell.angle_alpha   90.00
_cell.angle_beta   90.00
_cell.angle_gamma   90.00
#
_symmetry.space_group_name_H-M   'P 1'
#
loop_
_entity.id
_entity.type
_entity.pdbx_description
1 polymer ?
#
loop_
_entity_poly.entity_id
_entity_poly.type
_entity_poly.pdbx_seq_one_letter_code
_entity_poly.pdbx_strand_id
1 'polypeptide(L)'
;MYVQGKCYKCGGILAVDKAEDASVCPFCNKPFIVEKAISCFNETVSQEISVKQTSYNYDSDFIVERSVLVRYNGFTKKDVRIPEGITVIGETAFQGMNNIESVYIPEGVEIISEGAFSGCKNLKTVHIPDGVETIDRDSFNGCISLSSLTIPDSVRNIEAGSFTGCTSLESINIPSEIEMLPWRIFEGCTSLKYIAIPKKVKTIEDYAFAECSSLEDVSFENMHTAEDKSLGIFRIGMNAFRNCSALMNINLPETVKYIGNQAFRGCSRLKKLVIPKSVKAVYPLAFADCTGLEQVTFAGDTELYRGSNPYKYEKNSATFYNCPKLLSVSYSKQLKNYWAFPAYIRSQEQFYIESGRCRHCGGEFKGIIERVCSNCKAHKDY
;
A
#
# COMPACT_ATOMS: atom_id res chain seq x y z
N MET A 1 15.16 33.17 19.79
CA MET A 1 14.57 33.41 18.45
C MET A 1 15.06 32.33 17.50
N TYR A 2 14.16 31.49 16.98
CA TYR A 2 14.51 30.40 16.11
C TYR A 2 14.74 30.88 14.67
N VAL A 3 15.77 30.34 14.05
CA VAL A 3 16.12 30.55 12.64
C VAL A 3 16.49 29.22 11.99
N GLN A 4 16.50 29.15 10.69
CA GLN A 4 16.95 27.97 9.99
C GLN A 4 18.47 27.85 10.03
N GLY A 5 18.96 26.63 10.24
CA GLY A 5 20.36 26.26 10.18
C GLY A 5 20.52 24.93 9.43
N LYS A 6 21.72 24.66 8.89
CA LYS A 6 22.07 23.40 8.23
C LYS A 6 23.14 22.67 9.03
N CYS A 7 22.88 21.45 9.41
CA CYS A 7 23.90 20.64 10.10
C CYS A 7 25.05 20.34 9.16
N TYR A 8 26.23 20.89 9.43
CA TYR A 8 27.44 20.71 8.60
C TYR A 8 28.03 19.29 8.64
N LYS A 9 27.45 18.39 9.46
CA LYS A 9 27.84 16.98 9.57
C LYS A 9 26.99 16.03 8.74
N CYS A 10 25.69 16.32 8.56
CA CYS A 10 24.78 15.44 7.82
C CYS A 10 23.94 16.18 6.76
N GLY A 11 24.04 17.50 6.67
CA GLY A 11 23.28 18.29 5.70
C GLY A 11 21.83 18.62 6.09
N GLY A 12 21.28 18.01 7.17
CA GLY A 12 19.89 18.22 7.58
C GLY A 12 19.60 19.68 7.95
N ILE A 13 18.47 20.19 7.46
CA ILE A 13 17.97 21.55 7.80
C ILE A 13 17.15 21.45 9.07
N LEU A 14 17.38 22.37 10.02
CA LEU A 14 16.75 22.34 11.34
C LEU A 14 16.53 23.76 11.87
N ALA A 15 15.56 23.91 12.76
CA ALA A 15 15.37 25.16 13.51
C ALA A 15 16.39 25.23 14.65
N VAL A 16 17.13 26.33 14.74
CA VAL A 16 18.12 26.57 15.79
C VAL A 16 17.78 27.83 16.56
N ASP A 17 17.97 27.82 17.88
CA ASP A 17 17.82 29.05 18.68
C ASP A 17 19.13 29.84 18.65
N LYS A 18 19.05 31.09 18.17
CA LYS A 18 20.22 32.01 18.16
C LYS A 18 20.81 32.31 19.51
N ALA A 19 20.08 32.05 20.59
CA ALA A 19 20.55 32.29 21.94
C ALA A 19 21.42 31.15 22.49
N GLU A 20 21.53 30.03 21.78
CA GLU A 20 22.35 28.88 22.15
C GLU A 20 23.67 28.88 21.37
N ASP A 21 24.78 28.56 22.01
CA ASP A 21 26.09 28.43 21.37
C ASP A 21 26.24 27.09 20.63
N ALA A 22 25.61 26.03 21.14
CA ALA A 22 25.66 24.69 20.59
C ALA A 22 24.36 23.91 20.84
N SER A 23 24.08 22.98 19.95
CA SER A 23 22.90 22.09 20.04
C SER A 23 23.22 20.71 19.45
N VAL A 24 22.27 19.77 19.53
CA VAL A 24 22.40 18.42 18.96
C VAL A 24 21.48 18.27 17.77
N CYS A 25 22.04 17.81 16.66
CA CYS A 25 21.27 17.61 15.43
C CYS A 25 20.27 16.46 15.60
N PRO A 26 18.97 16.67 15.40
CA PRO A 26 17.94 15.62 15.53
C PRO A 26 18.05 14.52 14.46
N PHE A 27 18.75 14.77 13.33
CA PHE A 27 18.90 13.81 12.24
C PHE A 27 20.10 12.87 12.41
N CYS A 28 21.25 13.35 12.90
CA CYS A 28 22.44 12.53 13.05
C CYS A 28 22.93 12.36 14.48
N ASN A 29 22.24 12.94 15.45
CA ASN A 29 22.52 12.93 16.89
C ASN A 29 23.95 13.37 17.27
N LYS A 30 24.56 14.24 16.44
CA LYS A 30 25.89 14.81 16.71
C LYS A 30 25.79 16.26 17.16
N PRO A 31 26.64 16.70 18.10
CA PRO A 31 26.67 18.08 18.52
C PRO A 31 27.19 18.99 17.39
N PHE A 32 26.66 20.19 17.31
CA PHE A 32 27.07 21.22 16.35
C PHE A 32 27.03 22.62 17.00
N ILE A 33 27.80 23.54 16.42
CA ILE A 33 27.80 24.96 16.81
C ILE A 33 26.69 25.66 16.02
N VAL A 34 25.79 26.38 16.73
CA VAL A 34 24.62 27.02 16.15
C VAL A 34 24.98 28.09 15.10
N GLU A 35 25.95 28.97 15.43
CA GLU A 35 26.40 30.01 14.52
C GLU A 35 26.94 29.41 13.20
N LYS A 36 27.71 28.31 13.28
CA LYS A 36 28.24 27.60 12.11
C LYS A 36 27.12 26.94 11.28
N ALA A 37 26.09 26.42 11.92
CA ALA A 37 24.95 25.85 11.21
C ALA A 37 24.15 26.92 10.45
N ILE A 38 23.98 28.09 11.04
CA ILE A 38 23.34 29.25 10.39
C ILE A 38 24.18 29.73 9.20
N SER A 39 25.50 29.84 9.39
CA SER A 39 26.43 30.23 8.33
C SER A 39 26.35 29.23 7.14
N CYS A 40 26.45 27.94 7.43
CA CYS A 40 26.33 26.88 6.39
C CYS A 40 24.98 26.93 5.64
N PHE A 41 23.88 27.25 6.35
CA PHE A 41 22.58 27.44 5.69
C PHE A 41 22.61 28.65 4.76
N ASN A 42 23.08 29.80 5.26
CA ASN A 42 23.16 31.05 4.51
C ASN A 42 24.10 30.94 3.30
N GLU A 43 25.23 30.26 3.44
CA GLU A 43 26.17 30.00 2.33
C GLU A 43 25.53 29.09 1.28
N THR A 44 24.81 28.06 1.70
CA THR A 44 24.09 27.16 0.80
C THR A 44 23.01 27.93 0.02
N VAL A 45 22.21 28.73 0.70
CA VAL A 45 21.18 29.59 0.08
C VAL A 45 21.82 30.62 -0.87
N SER A 46 22.97 31.22 -0.47
CA SER A 46 23.69 32.19 -1.32
C SER A 46 24.34 31.53 -2.56
N GLN A 47 24.87 30.31 -2.41
CA GLN A 47 25.41 29.55 -3.54
C GLN A 47 24.30 29.06 -4.47
N GLU A 48 23.17 28.60 -3.97
CA GLU A 48 22.03 28.24 -4.79
C GLU A 48 21.47 29.44 -5.55
N ILE A 49 21.45 30.65 -4.93
CA ILE A 49 21.06 31.90 -5.58
C ILE A 49 22.08 32.32 -6.66
N SER A 50 23.38 32.11 -6.43
CA SER A 50 24.42 32.53 -7.38
C SER A 50 24.67 31.57 -8.55
N VAL A 51 24.33 30.29 -8.42
CA VAL A 51 24.57 29.26 -9.44
C VAL A 51 23.45 29.15 -10.48
N LYS A 52 22.26 29.71 -10.23
CA LYS A 52 21.10 29.61 -11.16
C LYS A 52 20.34 30.92 -11.35
N GLN A 53 20.98 32.05 -11.52
CA GLN A 53 20.36 33.18 -12.24
C GLN A 53 20.46 32.98 -13.76
N THR A 54 20.06 31.83 -14.29
CA THR A 54 19.51 31.81 -15.62
C THR A 54 18.10 32.40 -15.48
N SER A 55 17.90 33.58 -16.04
CA SER A 55 16.60 34.23 -16.14
C SER A 55 15.71 33.39 -17.06
N TYR A 56 15.06 32.36 -16.50
CA TYR A 56 14.02 31.65 -17.22
C TYR A 56 12.85 32.61 -17.40
N ASN A 57 12.53 32.97 -18.64
CA ASN A 57 11.36 33.77 -18.96
C ASN A 57 10.16 32.82 -19.02
N TYR A 58 9.55 32.57 -17.87
CA TYR A 58 8.37 31.71 -17.77
C TYR A 58 7.16 32.33 -18.48
N ASP A 59 6.40 31.50 -19.20
CA ASP A 59 5.08 31.89 -19.71
C ASP A 59 4.21 32.42 -18.53
N SER A 60 3.43 33.46 -18.76
CA SER A 60 2.57 34.09 -17.75
C SER A 60 1.59 33.14 -17.06
N ASP A 61 1.37 31.97 -17.67
CA ASP A 61 0.53 30.93 -17.08
C ASP A 61 1.18 30.25 -15.84
N PHE A 62 2.53 30.37 -15.68
CA PHE A 62 3.26 29.75 -14.59
C PHE A 62 3.72 30.77 -13.55
N ILE A 63 3.27 30.58 -12.31
CA ILE A 63 3.80 31.34 -11.17
C ILE A 63 4.90 30.51 -10.54
N VAL A 64 6.13 31.00 -10.61
CA VAL A 64 7.32 30.31 -10.14
C VAL A 64 8.07 31.16 -9.13
N GLU A 65 8.42 30.57 -8.00
CA GLU A 65 9.23 31.18 -6.94
C GLU A 65 10.38 30.25 -6.56
N ARG A 66 11.63 30.72 -6.76
CA ARG A 66 12.84 29.97 -6.37
C ARG A 66 12.87 28.52 -6.89
N SER A 67 12.59 28.33 -8.19
CA SER A 67 12.49 27.00 -8.84
C SER A 67 11.31 26.14 -8.38
N VAL A 68 10.39 26.66 -7.58
CA VAL A 68 9.11 26.01 -7.21
C VAL A 68 8.02 26.53 -8.12
N LEU A 69 7.34 25.64 -8.82
CA LEU A 69 6.11 25.97 -9.52
C LEU A 69 4.97 26.09 -8.49
N VAL A 70 4.67 27.31 -8.08
CA VAL A 70 3.67 27.56 -7.04
C VAL A 70 2.25 27.37 -7.57
N ARG A 71 1.99 27.81 -8.83
CA ARG A 71 0.68 27.71 -9.46
C ARG A 71 0.74 27.76 -10.98
N TYR A 72 -0.14 27.00 -11.61
CA TYR A 72 -0.48 27.13 -13.02
C TYR A 72 -1.85 27.80 -13.18
N ASN A 73 -1.93 28.84 -13.99
CA ASN A 73 -3.14 29.65 -14.24
C ASN A 73 -3.65 29.54 -15.68
N GLY A 74 -3.08 28.67 -16.51
CA GLY A 74 -3.48 28.54 -17.91
C GLY A 74 -4.83 27.82 -18.06
N PHE A 75 -5.78 28.45 -18.76
CA PHE A 75 -7.11 27.89 -18.94
C PHE A 75 -7.40 27.37 -20.36
N THR A 76 -6.49 27.64 -21.31
CA THR A 76 -6.72 27.35 -22.74
C THR A 76 -5.94 26.14 -23.24
N LYS A 77 -4.81 25.80 -22.61
CA LYS A 77 -3.94 24.71 -23.05
C LYS A 77 -4.45 23.38 -22.50
N LYS A 78 -4.53 22.38 -23.37
CA LYS A 78 -4.81 21.00 -22.99
C LYS A 78 -3.53 20.24 -22.70
N ASP A 79 -2.47 20.57 -23.45
CA ASP A 79 -1.15 19.97 -23.33
C ASP A 79 -0.21 20.98 -22.71
N VAL A 80 0.23 20.68 -21.50
CA VAL A 80 1.06 21.59 -20.71
C VAL A 80 2.48 21.03 -20.62
N ARG A 81 3.45 21.86 -21.02
CA ARG A 81 4.87 21.60 -20.77
C ARG A 81 5.33 22.51 -19.67
N ILE A 82 5.68 21.94 -18.53
CA ILE A 82 6.25 22.69 -17.41
C ILE A 82 7.64 23.18 -17.86
N PRO A 83 7.98 24.46 -17.63
CA PRO A 83 9.25 25.02 -18.09
C PRO A 83 10.46 24.42 -17.37
N GLU A 84 11.62 24.47 -18.03
CA GLU A 84 12.89 24.06 -17.44
C GLU A 84 13.27 24.92 -16.23
N GLY A 85 14.12 24.39 -15.35
CA GLY A 85 14.59 25.06 -14.14
C GLY A 85 13.65 24.95 -12.94
N ILE A 86 12.54 24.24 -13.07
CA ILE A 86 11.67 23.87 -11.95
C ILE A 86 12.29 22.63 -11.27
N THR A 87 12.40 22.68 -9.95
CA THR A 87 12.85 21.54 -9.12
C THR A 87 11.73 20.95 -8.29
N VAL A 88 10.67 21.73 -8.02
CA VAL A 88 9.52 21.29 -7.24
C VAL A 88 8.23 21.74 -7.93
N ILE A 89 7.32 20.80 -8.12
CA ILE A 89 5.92 21.13 -8.41
C ILE A 89 5.25 21.32 -7.06
N GLY A 90 4.87 22.58 -6.77
CA GLY A 90 4.39 23.00 -5.47
C GLY A 90 3.03 22.41 -5.10
N GLU A 91 2.68 22.58 -3.82
CA GLU A 91 1.39 22.14 -3.29
C GLU A 91 0.24 22.71 -4.11
N THR A 92 -0.68 21.85 -4.52
CA THR A 92 -1.90 22.22 -5.27
C THR A 92 -1.66 23.02 -6.56
N ALA A 93 -0.43 22.99 -7.12
CA ALA A 93 -0.06 23.86 -8.26
C ALA A 93 -0.98 23.75 -9.48
N PHE A 94 -1.52 22.56 -9.75
CA PHE A 94 -2.51 22.30 -10.83
C PHE A 94 -3.86 21.84 -10.30
N GLN A 95 -4.13 21.97 -9.01
CA GLN A 95 -5.33 21.40 -8.40
C GLN A 95 -6.62 21.84 -9.14
N GLY A 96 -7.41 20.85 -9.53
CA GLY A 96 -8.71 21.08 -10.18
C GLY A 96 -8.66 21.62 -11.61
N MET A 97 -7.48 21.64 -12.25
CA MET A 97 -7.31 22.09 -13.63
C MET A 97 -7.93 21.09 -14.62
N ASN A 98 -9.24 21.21 -14.85
CA ASN A 98 -10.00 20.28 -15.69
C ASN A 98 -9.85 20.54 -17.21
N ASN A 99 -9.16 21.60 -17.62
CA ASN A 99 -8.84 21.84 -19.02
C ASN A 99 -7.62 21.05 -19.52
N ILE A 100 -6.78 20.52 -18.60
CA ILE A 100 -5.53 19.84 -18.94
C ILE A 100 -5.80 18.38 -19.28
N GLU A 101 -5.26 17.92 -20.41
CA GLU A 101 -5.31 16.51 -20.84
C GLU A 101 -3.94 15.81 -20.73
N SER A 102 -2.86 16.56 -20.93
CA SER A 102 -1.49 16.02 -20.77
C SER A 102 -0.56 17.00 -20.06
N VAL A 103 0.40 16.45 -19.27
CA VAL A 103 1.45 17.24 -18.63
C VAL A 103 2.81 16.59 -18.90
N TYR A 104 3.75 17.41 -19.35
CA TYR A 104 5.16 17.06 -19.45
C TYR A 104 5.93 17.76 -18.32
N ILE A 105 6.49 16.97 -17.40
CA ILE A 105 7.35 17.43 -16.31
C ILE A 105 8.79 17.42 -16.82
N PRO A 106 9.55 18.53 -16.71
CA PRO A 106 10.92 18.62 -17.23
C PRO A 106 11.91 17.86 -16.34
N GLU A 107 13.06 17.58 -16.91
CA GLU A 107 14.21 17.10 -16.16
C GLU A 107 14.61 18.10 -15.05
N GLY A 108 15.09 17.56 -13.91
CA GLY A 108 15.47 18.37 -12.76
C GLY A 108 14.35 18.60 -11.73
N VAL A 109 13.10 18.18 -12.00
CA VAL A 109 12.07 18.10 -10.95
C VAL A 109 12.38 16.93 -10.04
N GLU A 110 12.45 17.19 -8.75
CA GLU A 110 12.76 16.22 -7.69
C GLU A 110 11.50 15.84 -6.90
N ILE A 111 10.55 16.78 -6.76
CA ILE A 111 9.37 16.61 -5.89
C ILE A 111 8.09 17.01 -6.63
N ILE A 112 7.09 16.14 -6.58
CA ILE A 112 5.70 16.43 -6.88
C ILE A 112 4.97 16.53 -5.54
N SER A 113 4.66 17.76 -5.12
CA SER A 113 4.16 18.05 -3.76
C SER A 113 2.69 17.66 -3.56
N GLU A 114 2.22 17.81 -2.32
CA GLU A 114 0.86 17.47 -1.88
C GLU A 114 -0.20 18.10 -2.79
N GLY A 115 -1.11 17.27 -3.29
CA GLY A 115 -2.24 17.69 -4.11
C GLY A 115 -1.88 18.37 -5.43
N ALA A 116 -0.63 18.30 -5.89
CA ALA A 116 -0.15 19.07 -7.06
C ALA A 116 -1.06 18.96 -8.28
N PHE A 117 -1.59 17.78 -8.59
CA PHE A 117 -2.52 17.51 -9.68
C PHE A 117 -3.89 17.02 -9.19
N SER A 118 -4.17 17.17 -7.89
CA SER A 118 -5.42 16.66 -7.31
C SER A 118 -6.65 17.22 -8.04
N GLY A 119 -7.57 16.34 -8.41
CA GLY A 119 -8.81 16.72 -9.08
C GLY A 119 -8.66 17.20 -10.53
N CYS A 120 -7.53 16.95 -11.20
CA CYS A 120 -7.37 17.18 -12.64
C CYS A 120 -8.13 16.12 -13.42
N LYS A 121 -9.46 16.26 -13.49
CA LYS A 121 -10.36 15.18 -13.95
C LYS A 121 -10.16 14.76 -15.40
N ASN A 122 -9.68 15.65 -16.27
CA ASN A 122 -9.44 15.34 -17.68
C ASN A 122 -7.99 14.98 -18.00
N LEU A 123 -7.10 14.95 -17.00
CA LEU A 123 -5.70 14.58 -17.15
C LEU A 123 -5.60 13.09 -17.52
N LYS A 124 -5.11 12.80 -18.73
CA LYS A 124 -4.99 11.46 -19.30
C LYS A 124 -3.60 10.88 -19.20
N THR A 125 -2.59 11.75 -19.37
CA THR A 125 -1.20 11.34 -19.39
C THR A 125 -0.31 12.34 -18.64
N VAL A 126 0.66 11.82 -17.91
CA VAL A 126 1.72 12.60 -17.26
C VAL A 126 3.06 11.93 -17.57
N HIS A 127 3.99 12.71 -18.07
CA HIS A 127 5.39 12.27 -18.16
C HIS A 127 6.12 12.69 -16.90
N ILE A 128 6.57 11.71 -16.11
CA ILE A 128 7.39 11.92 -14.92
C ILE A 128 8.84 11.57 -15.32
N PRO A 129 9.80 12.50 -15.26
CA PRO A 129 11.18 12.25 -15.68
C PRO A 129 11.96 11.46 -14.63
N ASP A 130 13.07 10.88 -15.08
CA ASP A 130 14.09 10.36 -14.18
C ASP A 130 14.68 11.51 -13.36
N GLY A 131 14.74 11.36 -12.05
CA GLY A 131 15.17 12.42 -11.13
C GLY A 131 14.10 12.81 -10.11
N VAL A 132 12.81 12.55 -10.40
CA VAL A 132 11.77 12.68 -9.38
C VAL A 132 12.01 11.64 -8.29
N GLU A 133 12.17 12.11 -7.06
CA GLU A 133 12.43 11.27 -5.88
C GLU A 133 11.19 11.07 -5.01
N THR A 134 10.27 12.04 -5.03
CA THR A 134 9.09 12.04 -4.17
C THR A 134 7.81 12.38 -4.93
N ILE A 135 6.80 11.54 -4.76
CA ILE A 135 5.40 11.77 -5.11
C ILE A 135 4.63 11.88 -3.79
N ASP A 136 4.25 13.11 -3.44
CA ASP A 136 3.70 13.42 -2.13
C ASP A 136 2.19 13.12 -2.04
N ARG A 137 1.61 13.31 -0.85
CA ARG A 137 0.23 12.98 -0.52
C ARG A 137 -0.75 13.56 -1.54
N ASP A 138 -1.75 12.75 -1.90
CA ASP A 138 -2.88 13.15 -2.75
C ASP A 138 -2.50 13.81 -4.08
N SER A 139 -1.23 13.70 -4.54
CA SER A 139 -0.70 14.47 -5.68
C SER A 139 -1.48 14.23 -6.99
N PHE A 140 -2.03 13.04 -7.22
CA PHE A 140 -2.89 12.71 -8.36
C PHE A 140 -4.29 12.26 -7.92
N ASN A 141 -4.70 12.57 -6.70
CA ASN A 141 -6.01 12.18 -6.18
C ASN A 141 -7.13 12.70 -7.09
N GLY A 142 -8.04 11.83 -7.51
CA GLY A 142 -9.19 12.20 -8.35
C GLY A 142 -8.85 12.55 -9.80
N CYS A 143 -7.68 12.16 -10.31
CA CYS A 143 -7.36 12.23 -11.73
C CYS A 143 -8.11 11.10 -12.48
N ILE A 144 -9.42 11.24 -12.59
CA ILE A 144 -10.33 10.18 -13.04
C ILE A 144 -10.10 9.70 -14.48
N SER A 145 -9.48 10.50 -15.33
CA SER A 145 -9.17 10.16 -16.73
C SER A 145 -7.74 9.60 -16.92
N LEU A 146 -6.91 9.59 -15.87
CA LEU A 146 -5.54 9.09 -15.96
C LEU A 146 -5.58 7.56 -16.19
N SER A 147 -5.19 7.13 -17.40
CA SER A 147 -5.35 5.74 -17.83
C SER A 147 -4.13 4.86 -17.59
N SER A 148 -2.95 5.46 -17.63
CA SER A 148 -1.69 4.80 -17.32
C SER A 148 -0.67 5.81 -16.79
N LEU A 149 0.24 5.35 -15.95
CA LEU A 149 1.35 6.15 -15.47
C LEU A 149 2.57 5.23 -15.30
N THR A 150 3.72 5.71 -15.79
CA THR A 150 5.00 5.09 -15.48
C THR A 150 5.72 5.93 -14.45
N ILE A 151 6.01 5.34 -13.30
CA ILE A 151 6.77 5.95 -12.23
C ILE A 151 8.23 5.54 -12.40
N PRO A 152 9.18 6.48 -12.54
CA PRO A 152 10.59 6.15 -12.71
C PRO A 152 11.20 5.52 -11.45
N ASP A 153 12.24 4.72 -11.61
CA ASP A 153 12.94 4.05 -10.51
C ASP A 153 13.74 5.01 -9.59
N SER A 154 13.84 6.28 -9.96
CA SER A 154 14.36 7.34 -9.08
C SER A 154 13.43 7.63 -7.90
N VAL A 155 12.12 7.36 -8.04
CA VAL A 155 11.14 7.62 -6.97
C VAL A 155 11.36 6.63 -5.83
N ARG A 156 11.62 7.18 -4.66
CA ARG A 156 11.86 6.45 -3.40
C ARG A 156 10.74 6.61 -2.40
N ASN A 157 9.95 7.68 -2.54
CA ASN A 157 8.84 7.98 -1.64
C ASN A 157 7.57 8.21 -2.45
N ILE A 158 6.53 7.45 -2.13
CA ILE A 158 5.16 7.68 -2.59
C ILE A 158 4.31 7.78 -1.33
N GLU A 159 3.60 8.89 -1.19
CA GLU A 159 2.85 9.18 0.03
C GLU A 159 1.36 8.81 -0.08
N ALA A 160 0.66 8.90 1.04
CA ALA A 160 -0.73 8.47 1.18
C ALA A 160 -1.66 9.12 0.14
N GLY A 161 -2.59 8.32 -0.40
CA GLY A 161 -3.63 8.80 -1.29
C GLY A 161 -3.19 9.26 -2.67
N SER A 162 -1.89 9.15 -3.01
CA SER A 162 -1.32 9.75 -4.22
C SER A 162 -2.10 9.46 -5.51
N PHE A 163 -2.73 8.29 -5.61
CA PHE A 163 -3.53 7.88 -6.78
C PHE A 163 -4.97 7.51 -6.42
N THR A 164 -5.46 7.94 -5.25
CA THR A 164 -6.85 7.68 -4.85
C THR A 164 -7.82 8.18 -5.91
N GLY A 165 -8.79 7.34 -6.28
CA GLY A 165 -9.84 7.72 -7.21
C GLY A 165 -9.42 7.95 -8.66
N CYS A 166 -8.25 7.47 -9.07
CA CYS A 166 -7.85 7.41 -10.48
C CYS A 166 -8.63 6.28 -11.19
N THR A 167 -9.92 6.52 -11.41
CA THR A 167 -10.88 5.47 -11.81
C THR A 167 -10.60 4.85 -13.18
N SER A 168 -9.93 5.55 -14.09
CA SER A 168 -9.53 5.03 -15.40
C SER A 168 -8.15 4.37 -15.42
N LEU A 169 -7.42 4.36 -14.29
CA LEU A 169 -6.06 3.83 -14.24
C LEU A 169 -6.06 2.31 -14.45
N GLU A 170 -5.61 1.86 -15.63
CA GLU A 170 -5.57 0.45 -15.99
C GLU A 170 -4.26 -0.22 -15.59
N SER A 171 -3.16 0.53 -15.63
CA SER A 171 -1.82 0.05 -15.31
C SER A 171 -0.94 1.12 -14.67
N ILE A 172 -0.14 0.71 -13.71
CA ILE A 172 0.89 1.50 -13.05
C ILE A 172 1.97 0.55 -12.52
N ASN A 173 3.23 0.98 -12.55
CA ASN A 173 4.31 0.26 -11.89
C ASN A 173 4.57 0.85 -10.49
N ILE A 174 5.13 0.03 -9.62
CA ILE A 174 5.67 0.47 -8.33
C ILE A 174 7.19 0.39 -8.43
N PRO A 175 7.92 1.49 -8.19
CA PRO A 175 9.39 1.49 -8.22
C PRO A 175 10.01 0.47 -7.27
N SER A 176 11.13 -0.12 -7.68
CA SER A 176 11.77 -1.25 -6.99
C SER A 176 12.29 -0.93 -5.58
N GLU A 177 12.53 0.35 -5.28
CA GLU A 177 13.05 0.82 -3.99
C GLU A 177 11.96 1.12 -2.95
N ILE A 178 10.69 1.08 -3.31
CA ILE A 178 9.57 1.33 -2.39
C ILE A 178 9.50 0.22 -1.35
N GLU A 179 9.49 0.60 -0.06
CA GLU A 179 9.43 -0.32 1.08
C GLU A 179 8.02 -0.47 1.68
N MET A 180 7.11 0.45 1.36
CA MET A 180 5.74 0.46 1.89
C MET A 180 4.76 0.98 0.85
N LEU A 181 3.62 0.34 0.69
CA LEU A 181 2.48 0.90 -0.03
C LEU A 181 1.62 1.65 0.97
N PRO A 182 1.55 2.98 0.87
CA PRO A 182 0.94 3.80 1.90
C PRO A 182 -0.59 3.73 1.90
N TRP A 183 -1.17 4.31 2.92
CA TRP A 183 -2.60 4.43 3.13
C TRP A 183 -3.32 4.99 1.91
N ARG A 184 -4.35 4.27 1.41
CA ARG A 184 -5.20 4.65 0.28
C ARG A 184 -4.49 4.90 -1.05
N ILE A 185 -3.26 4.45 -1.24
CA ILE A 185 -2.47 4.79 -2.44
C ILE A 185 -3.23 4.58 -3.76
N PHE A 186 -3.99 3.49 -3.90
CA PHE A 186 -4.80 3.15 -5.09
C PHE A 186 -6.29 2.97 -4.76
N GLU A 187 -6.78 3.50 -3.65
CA GLU A 187 -8.20 3.36 -3.31
C GLU A 187 -9.09 3.91 -4.42
N GLY A 188 -10.05 3.10 -4.88
CA GLY A 188 -10.98 3.50 -5.93
C GLY A 188 -10.39 3.54 -7.35
N CYS A 189 -9.22 2.94 -7.60
CA CYS A 189 -8.71 2.71 -8.95
C CYS A 189 -9.49 1.56 -9.61
N THR A 190 -10.73 1.85 -9.99
CA THR A 190 -11.71 0.83 -10.40
C THR A 190 -11.36 0.10 -11.70
N SER A 191 -10.51 0.68 -12.54
CA SER A 191 -10.05 0.06 -13.80
C SER A 191 -8.71 -0.68 -13.68
N LEU A 192 -8.03 -0.63 -12.52
CA LEU A 192 -6.74 -1.29 -12.31
C LEU A 192 -6.92 -2.82 -12.36
N LYS A 193 -6.23 -3.49 -13.32
CA LYS A 193 -6.40 -4.92 -13.58
C LYS A 193 -5.31 -5.78 -12.92
N TYR A 194 -4.08 -5.29 -12.94
CA TYR A 194 -2.90 -6.03 -12.50
C TYR A 194 -1.96 -5.12 -11.74
N ILE A 195 -1.33 -5.64 -10.71
CA ILE A 195 -0.27 -4.94 -9.99
C ILE A 195 0.84 -5.91 -9.59
N ALA A 196 2.09 -5.51 -9.84
CA ALA A 196 3.27 -6.19 -9.35
C ALA A 196 3.80 -5.49 -8.10
N ILE A 197 3.92 -6.21 -6.99
CA ILE A 197 4.45 -5.69 -5.73
C ILE A 197 5.93 -6.03 -5.66
N PRO A 198 6.83 -5.03 -5.64
CA PRO A 198 8.27 -5.24 -5.57
C PRO A 198 8.71 -5.95 -4.29
N LYS A 199 9.81 -6.68 -4.37
CA LYS A 199 10.35 -7.51 -3.27
C LYS A 199 10.72 -6.72 -2.00
N LYS A 200 11.02 -5.42 -2.11
CA LYS A 200 11.36 -4.56 -0.97
C LYS A 200 10.15 -4.10 -0.16
N VAL A 201 8.95 -4.20 -0.71
CA VAL A 201 7.73 -3.81 0.00
C VAL A 201 7.51 -4.74 1.19
N LYS A 202 7.50 -4.16 2.38
CA LYS A 202 7.29 -4.86 3.67
C LYS A 202 5.85 -4.76 4.16
N THR A 203 5.16 -3.67 3.81
CA THR A 203 3.80 -3.41 4.30
C THR A 203 2.92 -2.89 3.18
N ILE A 204 1.73 -3.46 3.07
CA ILE A 204 0.60 -2.89 2.34
C ILE A 204 -0.29 -2.26 3.40
N GLU A 205 -0.37 -0.92 3.41
CA GLU A 205 -1.09 -0.18 4.44
C GLU A 205 -2.62 -0.26 4.25
N ASP A 206 -3.34 0.33 5.19
CA ASP A 206 -4.79 0.27 5.24
C ASP A 206 -5.41 0.93 3.98
N TYR A 207 -6.42 0.29 3.39
CA TYR A 207 -7.15 0.73 2.19
C TYR A 207 -6.29 0.84 0.91
N ALA A 208 -5.07 0.32 0.86
CA ALA A 208 -4.15 0.56 -0.26
C ALA A 208 -4.75 0.26 -1.64
N PHE A 209 -5.56 -0.79 -1.78
CA PHE A 209 -6.27 -1.20 -3.01
C PHE A 209 -7.78 -1.32 -2.80
N ALA A 210 -8.34 -0.67 -1.77
CA ALA A 210 -9.78 -0.76 -1.53
C ALA A 210 -10.56 -0.26 -2.76
N GLU A 211 -11.66 -0.92 -3.10
CA GLU A 211 -12.55 -0.59 -4.23
C GLU A 211 -11.86 -0.72 -5.63
N CYS A 212 -10.69 -1.37 -5.74
CA CYS A 212 -10.11 -1.72 -7.05
C CYS A 212 -10.91 -2.88 -7.67
N SER A 213 -12.12 -2.59 -8.12
CA SER A 213 -13.11 -3.61 -8.50
C SER A 213 -12.74 -4.44 -9.73
N SER A 214 -11.85 -3.95 -10.59
CA SER A 214 -11.32 -4.67 -11.75
C SER A 214 -10.00 -5.41 -11.49
N LEU A 215 -9.44 -5.35 -10.27
CA LEU A 215 -8.16 -5.97 -9.95
C LEU A 215 -8.31 -7.50 -9.98
N GLU A 216 -7.73 -8.13 -11.01
CA GLU A 216 -7.82 -9.57 -11.28
C GLU A 216 -6.68 -10.35 -10.65
N ASP A 217 -5.46 -9.78 -10.65
CA ASP A 217 -4.26 -10.43 -10.15
C ASP A 217 -3.32 -9.47 -9.42
N VAL A 218 -2.67 -9.98 -8.37
CA VAL A 218 -1.63 -9.32 -7.60
C VAL A 218 -0.43 -10.24 -7.58
N SER A 219 0.63 -9.86 -8.28
CA SER A 219 1.89 -10.61 -8.24
C SER A 219 2.84 -10.04 -7.20
N PHE A 220 3.60 -10.93 -6.55
CA PHE A 220 4.61 -10.59 -5.56
C PHE A 220 5.98 -11.01 -6.09
N GLU A 221 6.81 -10.03 -6.46
CA GLU A 221 8.10 -10.30 -7.13
C GLU A 221 9.06 -11.07 -6.24
N ASN A 222 9.50 -12.25 -6.73
CA ASN A 222 10.57 -13.08 -6.12
C ASN A 222 10.43 -13.37 -4.61
N MET A 223 9.20 -13.30 -4.05
CA MET A 223 8.96 -13.49 -2.62
C MET A 223 8.83 -14.98 -2.21
N HIS A 224 9.01 -15.89 -3.16
CA HIS A 224 8.89 -17.34 -2.91
C HIS A 224 10.23 -18.03 -2.67
N THR A 225 11.37 -17.34 -2.84
CA THR A 225 12.70 -17.90 -2.58
C THR A 225 13.12 -17.61 -1.14
N ALA A 226 13.32 -18.67 -0.37
CA ALA A 226 13.53 -18.65 1.08
C ALA A 226 14.89 -18.07 1.55
N GLU A 227 15.67 -17.43 0.69
CA GLU A 227 17.05 -17.07 0.98
C GLU A 227 17.21 -15.80 1.82
N ASP A 228 16.30 -14.84 1.71
CA ASP A 228 16.31 -13.64 2.55
C ASP A 228 14.97 -13.37 3.22
N LYS A 229 14.85 -13.76 4.48
CA LYS A 229 13.65 -13.57 5.30
C LYS A 229 13.38 -12.10 5.69
N SER A 230 14.28 -11.19 5.38
CA SER A 230 14.13 -9.76 5.63
C SER A 230 13.34 -9.06 4.51
N LEU A 231 13.23 -9.69 3.34
CA LEU A 231 12.51 -9.19 2.18
C LEU A 231 11.08 -9.75 2.13
N GLY A 232 10.17 -8.95 1.61
CA GLY A 232 8.78 -9.32 1.34
C GLY A 232 7.79 -8.86 2.39
N ILE A 233 6.52 -9.00 2.04
CA ILE A 233 5.41 -8.42 2.79
C ILE A 233 5.25 -9.11 4.14
N PHE A 234 5.30 -8.28 5.19
CA PHE A 234 5.09 -8.69 6.57
C PHE A 234 3.64 -8.48 7.03
N ARG A 235 3.00 -7.40 6.56
CA ARG A 235 1.64 -6.99 6.96
C ARG A 235 0.79 -6.60 5.75
N ILE A 236 -0.45 -7.08 5.73
CA ILE A 236 -1.53 -6.60 4.88
C ILE A 236 -2.50 -5.84 5.78
N GLY A 237 -2.71 -4.57 5.52
CA GLY A 237 -3.46 -3.63 6.34
C GLY A 237 -4.97 -3.87 6.36
N MET A 238 -5.68 -3.07 7.17
CA MET A 238 -7.13 -3.06 7.24
C MET A 238 -7.73 -2.60 5.91
N ASN A 239 -8.75 -3.31 5.40
CA ASN A 239 -9.40 -3.00 4.12
C ASN A 239 -8.46 -2.94 2.90
N ALA A 240 -7.23 -3.47 2.97
CA ALA A 240 -6.22 -3.28 1.94
C ALA A 240 -6.69 -3.69 0.53
N PHE A 241 -7.46 -4.76 0.41
CA PHE A 241 -8.08 -5.26 -0.84
C PHE A 241 -9.61 -5.35 -0.74
N ARG A 242 -10.22 -4.51 0.10
CA ARG A 242 -11.67 -4.51 0.25
C ARG A 242 -12.34 -4.20 -1.09
N ASN A 243 -13.36 -5.02 -1.44
CA ASN A 243 -14.12 -4.90 -2.68
C ASN A 243 -13.31 -5.00 -3.99
N CYS A 244 -12.14 -5.67 -3.95
CA CYS A 244 -11.46 -6.13 -5.16
C CYS A 244 -12.27 -7.30 -5.76
N SER A 245 -13.44 -7.00 -6.31
CA SER A 245 -14.45 -8.01 -6.68
C SER A 245 -14.03 -8.90 -7.84
N ALA A 246 -13.11 -8.45 -8.69
CA ALA A 246 -12.55 -9.23 -9.80
C ALA A 246 -11.40 -10.16 -9.39
N LEU A 247 -10.86 -10.04 -8.16
CA LEU A 247 -9.72 -10.82 -7.71
C LEU A 247 -10.05 -12.31 -7.65
N MET A 248 -9.44 -13.09 -8.54
CA MET A 248 -9.74 -14.52 -8.67
C MET A 248 -8.82 -15.40 -7.83
N ASN A 249 -7.56 -15.00 -7.74
CA ASN A 249 -6.52 -15.72 -7.01
C ASN A 249 -5.60 -14.72 -6.32
N ILE A 250 -5.03 -15.12 -5.19
CA ILE A 250 -3.94 -14.42 -4.56
C ILE A 250 -2.98 -15.42 -3.94
N ASN A 251 -1.72 -15.36 -4.33
CA ASN A 251 -0.65 -16.19 -3.80
C ASN A 251 0.10 -15.42 -2.72
N LEU A 252 -0.39 -15.47 -1.49
CA LEU A 252 0.22 -14.78 -0.36
C LEU A 252 1.65 -15.26 -0.11
N PRO A 253 2.64 -14.36 0.00
CA PRO A 253 4.02 -14.74 0.28
C PRO A 253 4.21 -15.42 1.63
N GLU A 254 5.19 -16.32 1.72
CA GLU A 254 5.58 -17.00 2.98
C GLU A 254 6.22 -16.05 4.02
N THR A 255 6.27 -14.77 3.75
CA THR A 255 6.72 -13.71 4.68
C THR A 255 5.58 -13.04 5.44
N VAL A 256 4.34 -13.12 4.96
CA VAL A 256 3.16 -12.49 5.58
C VAL A 256 2.95 -13.03 6.99
N LYS A 257 2.83 -12.12 7.97
CA LYS A 257 2.57 -12.44 9.38
C LYS A 257 1.17 -12.04 9.83
N TYR A 258 0.64 -10.95 9.27
CA TYR A 258 -0.62 -10.36 9.71
C TYR A 258 -1.52 -10.00 8.52
N ILE A 259 -2.79 -10.41 8.60
CA ILE A 259 -3.83 -10.05 7.64
C ILE A 259 -4.88 -9.24 8.40
N GLY A 260 -5.02 -7.97 8.04
CA GLY A 260 -5.80 -6.97 8.76
C GLY A 260 -7.31 -7.19 8.74
N ASN A 261 -8.03 -6.37 9.52
CA ASN A 261 -9.48 -6.37 9.56
C ASN A 261 -10.04 -6.05 8.17
N GLN A 262 -11.01 -6.85 7.70
CA GLN A 262 -11.65 -6.69 6.39
C GLN A 262 -10.68 -6.64 5.19
N ALA A 263 -9.44 -7.13 5.33
CA ALA A 263 -8.40 -6.95 4.31
C ALA A 263 -8.81 -7.41 2.90
N PHE A 264 -9.58 -8.47 2.78
CA PHE A 264 -10.09 -9.03 1.51
C PHE A 264 -11.63 -9.09 1.49
N ARG A 265 -12.31 -8.28 2.31
CA ARG A 265 -13.76 -8.27 2.34
C ARG A 265 -14.33 -7.92 0.97
N GLY A 266 -15.31 -8.71 0.48
CA GLY A 266 -15.96 -8.46 -0.80
C GLY A 266 -15.16 -8.88 -2.04
N CYS A 267 -14.05 -9.64 -1.88
CA CYS A 267 -13.37 -10.28 -3.00
C CYS A 267 -14.23 -11.44 -3.55
N SER A 268 -15.32 -11.10 -4.22
CA SER A 268 -16.41 -12.04 -4.55
C SER A 268 -16.04 -13.10 -5.59
N ARG A 269 -14.99 -12.91 -6.39
CA ARG A 269 -14.51 -13.89 -7.38
C ARG A 269 -13.39 -14.79 -6.85
N LEU A 270 -12.86 -14.52 -5.65
CA LEU A 270 -11.84 -15.36 -5.02
C LEU A 270 -12.41 -16.76 -4.74
N LYS A 271 -11.81 -17.80 -5.36
CA LYS A 271 -12.30 -19.18 -5.24
C LYS A 271 -11.54 -20.03 -4.24
N LYS A 272 -10.23 -19.88 -4.23
CA LYS A 272 -9.33 -20.65 -3.36
C LYS A 272 -8.37 -19.71 -2.64
N LEU A 273 -8.09 -20.05 -1.39
CA LEU A 273 -7.18 -19.28 -0.56
C LEU A 273 -6.26 -20.23 0.19
N VAL A 274 -4.96 -19.98 0.09
CA VAL A 274 -3.96 -20.61 0.94
C VAL A 274 -3.43 -19.55 1.90
N ILE A 275 -3.60 -19.79 3.20
CA ILE A 275 -2.98 -18.98 4.26
C ILE A 275 -1.63 -19.61 4.57
N PRO A 276 -0.51 -18.95 4.28
CA PRO A 276 0.84 -19.47 4.49
C PRO A 276 1.12 -19.82 5.96
N LYS A 277 2.03 -20.74 6.19
CA LYS A 277 2.46 -21.14 7.56
C LYS A 277 3.07 -19.99 8.36
N SER A 278 3.53 -18.95 7.67
CA SER A 278 4.12 -17.76 8.28
C SER A 278 3.07 -16.86 8.95
N VAL A 279 1.79 -16.94 8.54
CA VAL A 279 0.71 -16.09 9.06
C VAL A 279 0.41 -16.44 10.49
N LYS A 280 0.63 -15.48 11.39
CA LYS A 280 0.38 -15.62 12.82
C LYS A 280 -1.05 -15.26 13.19
N ALA A 281 -1.59 -14.21 12.51
CA ALA A 281 -2.90 -13.68 12.84
C ALA A 281 -3.68 -13.23 11.61
N VAL A 282 -4.98 -13.57 11.61
CA VAL A 282 -5.99 -13.04 10.70
C VAL A 282 -7.04 -12.32 11.52
N TYR A 283 -7.28 -11.05 11.19
CA TYR A 283 -8.18 -10.18 11.93
C TYR A 283 -9.65 -10.32 11.46
N PRO A 284 -10.62 -9.82 12.24
CA PRO A 284 -12.03 -10.00 11.96
C PRO A 284 -12.43 -9.59 10.56
N LEU A 285 -13.41 -10.31 9.98
CA LEU A 285 -14.00 -10.05 8.68
C LEU A 285 -13.00 -10.03 7.51
N ALA A 286 -11.77 -10.50 7.72
CA ALA A 286 -10.70 -10.40 6.72
C ALA A 286 -11.12 -10.95 5.34
N PHE A 287 -11.95 -11.99 5.32
CA PHE A 287 -12.49 -12.62 4.10
C PHE A 287 -14.01 -12.63 4.08
N ALA A 288 -14.66 -11.68 4.78
CA ALA A 288 -16.11 -11.58 4.75
C ALA A 288 -16.59 -11.20 3.34
N ASP A 289 -17.82 -11.61 3.02
CA ASP A 289 -18.46 -11.32 1.72
C ASP A 289 -17.66 -11.85 0.48
N CYS A 290 -16.72 -12.79 0.69
CA CYS A 290 -16.06 -13.52 -0.39
C CYS A 290 -17.03 -14.61 -0.92
N THR A 291 -18.06 -14.17 -1.62
CA THR A 291 -19.20 -15.05 -2.01
C THR A 291 -18.82 -16.15 -3.00
N GLY A 292 -17.69 -16.03 -3.69
CA GLY A 292 -17.13 -17.03 -4.58
C GLY A 292 -16.21 -18.05 -3.92
N LEU A 293 -15.82 -17.83 -2.65
CA LEU A 293 -14.82 -18.64 -1.96
C LEU A 293 -15.33 -20.05 -1.67
N GLU A 294 -14.66 -21.04 -2.24
CA GLU A 294 -15.02 -22.47 -2.15
C GLU A 294 -14.10 -23.24 -1.20
N GLN A 295 -12.83 -22.87 -1.15
CA GLN A 295 -11.81 -23.60 -0.38
C GLN A 295 -10.82 -22.64 0.30
N VAL A 296 -10.53 -22.97 1.57
CA VAL A 296 -9.47 -22.32 2.35
C VAL A 296 -8.53 -23.37 2.93
N THR A 297 -7.23 -23.16 2.81
CA THR A 297 -6.19 -24.00 3.39
C THR A 297 -5.32 -23.17 4.32
N PHE A 298 -5.19 -23.59 5.58
CA PHE A 298 -4.23 -23.04 6.52
C PHE A 298 -3.01 -23.95 6.55
N ALA A 299 -1.88 -23.44 6.04
CA ALA A 299 -0.62 -24.21 6.00
C ALA A 299 0.09 -24.25 7.36
N GLY A 300 -0.30 -23.44 8.32
CA GLY A 300 0.28 -23.34 9.67
C GLY A 300 -0.74 -23.05 10.76
N ASP A 301 -0.23 -22.83 11.96
CA ASP A 301 -1.03 -22.51 13.14
C ASP A 301 -1.30 -21.01 13.17
N THR A 302 -2.40 -20.63 12.55
CA THR A 302 -2.83 -19.23 12.42
C THR A 302 -3.90 -18.92 13.48
N GLU A 303 -3.75 -17.81 14.19
CA GLU A 303 -4.76 -17.32 15.11
C GLU A 303 -5.80 -16.48 14.36
N LEU A 304 -7.09 -16.80 14.55
CA LEU A 304 -8.20 -16.03 14.02
C LEU A 304 -8.75 -15.14 15.14
N TYR A 305 -8.61 -13.82 14.97
CA TYR A 305 -9.04 -12.87 16.01
C TYR A 305 -10.55 -12.58 15.95
N ARG A 306 -11.14 -12.36 17.13
CA ARG A 306 -12.48 -11.78 17.27
C ARG A 306 -12.40 -10.27 17.20
N GLY A 307 -13.55 -9.60 16.93
CA GLY A 307 -13.65 -8.14 16.98
C GLY A 307 -13.09 -7.54 18.27
N SER A 308 -12.87 -6.25 18.28
CA SER A 308 -12.18 -5.47 19.31
C SER A 308 -12.70 -5.59 20.75
N ASN A 309 -13.85 -6.23 20.94
CA ASN A 309 -14.38 -6.53 22.27
C ASN A 309 -14.47 -8.05 22.48
N PRO A 310 -13.58 -8.65 23.30
CA PRO A 310 -13.59 -10.08 23.58
C PRO A 310 -14.87 -10.55 24.30
N TYR A 311 -15.68 -9.62 24.81
CA TYR A 311 -16.92 -9.91 25.57
C TYR A 311 -18.20 -9.65 24.79
N LYS A 312 -18.15 -8.99 23.62
CA LYS A 312 -19.31 -8.81 22.74
C LYS A 312 -19.13 -9.66 21.48
N TYR A 313 -19.88 -10.74 21.45
CA TYR A 313 -20.06 -11.56 20.26
C TYR A 313 -20.92 -10.79 19.25
N GLU A 314 -20.28 -10.00 18.39
CA GLU A 314 -20.95 -9.46 17.21
C GLU A 314 -21.11 -10.63 16.23
N LYS A 315 -22.35 -11.06 16.03
CA LYS A 315 -22.74 -12.21 15.19
C LYS A 315 -22.14 -12.14 13.77
N ASN A 316 -21.65 -10.96 13.37
CA ASN A 316 -21.16 -10.62 12.04
C ASN A 316 -19.63 -10.40 11.98
N SER A 317 -18.87 -10.67 13.04
CA SER A 317 -17.41 -10.44 13.07
C SER A 317 -16.56 -11.65 12.65
N ALA A 318 -17.18 -12.70 12.16
CA ALA A 318 -16.50 -13.90 11.71
C ALA A 318 -15.58 -13.61 10.50
N THR A 319 -14.37 -14.16 10.51
CA THR A 319 -13.38 -13.99 9.45
C THR A 319 -13.95 -14.31 8.06
N PHE A 320 -14.80 -15.33 7.95
CA PHE A 320 -15.44 -15.80 6.71
C PHE A 320 -16.96 -15.54 6.74
N TYR A 321 -17.39 -14.40 7.28
CA TYR A 321 -18.80 -14.05 7.27
C TYR A 321 -19.34 -13.97 5.85
N ASN A 322 -20.56 -14.50 5.60
CA ASN A 322 -21.20 -14.47 4.29
C ASN A 322 -20.35 -15.03 3.13
N CYS A 323 -19.75 -16.21 3.35
CA CYS A 323 -19.07 -17.00 2.32
C CYS A 323 -19.90 -18.25 2.00
N PRO A 324 -21.04 -18.15 1.28
CA PRO A 324 -22.00 -19.24 1.14
C PRO A 324 -21.48 -20.44 0.35
N LYS A 325 -20.46 -20.26 -0.48
CA LYS A 325 -19.84 -21.33 -1.28
C LYS A 325 -18.66 -22.02 -0.58
N LEU A 326 -18.27 -21.57 0.61
CA LEU A 326 -17.15 -22.17 1.34
C LEU A 326 -17.52 -23.57 1.84
N LEU A 327 -17.08 -24.59 1.14
CA LEU A 327 -17.39 -26.00 1.41
C LEU A 327 -16.23 -26.77 2.03
N SER A 328 -14.99 -26.28 1.89
CA SER A 328 -13.80 -26.99 2.33
C SER A 328 -12.85 -26.07 3.07
N VAL A 329 -12.51 -26.45 4.29
CA VAL A 329 -11.47 -25.81 5.10
C VAL A 329 -10.50 -26.89 5.55
N SER A 330 -9.22 -26.76 5.13
CA SER A 330 -8.13 -27.64 5.57
C SER A 330 -7.20 -26.86 6.48
N TYR A 331 -6.77 -27.47 7.57
CA TYR A 331 -5.84 -26.87 8.52
C TYR A 331 -4.91 -27.90 9.15
N SER A 332 -3.72 -27.48 9.54
CA SER A 332 -2.81 -28.28 10.34
C SER A 332 -3.32 -28.39 11.79
N LYS A 333 -2.88 -29.36 12.50
CA LYS A 333 -3.30 -29.99 13.77
C LYS A 333 -4.16 -29.24 14.80
N GLN A 334 -4.30 -27.91 14.85
CA GLN A 334 -5.13 -27.23 15.87
C GLN A 334 -5.55 -25.82 15.45
N LEU A 335 -6.61 -25.71 14.69
CA LEU A 335 -7.26 -24.41 14.59
C LEU A 335 -8.13 -24.18 15.84
N LYS A 336 -7.63 -23.43 16.81
CA LYS A 336 -8.31 -23.17 18.08
C LYS A 336 -9.62 -22.39 17.95
N ASN A 337 -9.92 -21.84 16.78
CA ASN A 337 -10.95 -20.83 16.58
C ASN A 337 -11.94 -21.20 15.46
N TYR A 338 -12.48 -22.44 15.46
CA TYR A 338 -13.46 -22.92 14.47
C TYR A 338 -14.75 -22.08 14.41
N TRP A 339 -15.04 -21.25 15.43
CA TRP A 339 -16.16 -20.30 15.45
C TRP A 339 -16.07 -19.24 14.33
N ALA A 340 -14.88 -19.01 13.76
CA ALA A 340 -14.67 -18.06 12.66
C ALA A 340 -15.27 -18.52 11.33
N PHE A 341 -15.65 -19.80 11.25
CA PHE A 341 -16.26 -20.36 10.05
C PHE A 341 -17.81 -20.26 10.07
N PRO A 342 -18.43 -20.27 8.90
CA PRO A 342 -19.88 -20.33 8.80
C PRO A 342 -20.49 -21.49 9.59
N ALA A 343 -21.72 -21.31 10.10
CA ALA A 343 -22.38 -22.30 10.96
C ALA A 343 -22.54 -23.68 10.29
N TYR A 344 -22.76 -23.72 8.97
CA TYR A 344 -22.91 -24.98 8.23
C TYR A 344 -21.59 -25.79 8.15
N ILE A 345 -20.43 -25.14 8.10
CA ILE A 345 -19.12 -25.83 8.20
C ILE A 345 -18.96 -26.44 9.59
N ARG A 346 -19.35 -25.69 10.62
CA ARG A 346 -19.29 -26.16 12.02
C ARG A 346 -20.25 -27.34 12.28
N SER A 347 -21.45 -27.29 11.70
CA SER A 347 -22.43 -28.39 11.82
C SER A 347 -21.96 -29.65 11.09
N GLN A 348 -21.27 -29.52 9.95
CA GLN A 348 -20.69 -30.63 9.22
C GLN A 348 -19.53 -31.27 9.99
N GLU A 349 -18.68 -30.47 10.60
CA GLU A 349 -17.61 -30.94 11.48
C GLU A 349 -18.18 -31.73 12.68
N GLN A 350 -19.20 -31.19 13.33
CA GLN A 350 -19.89 -31.87 14.45
C GLN A 350 -20.50 -33.20 14.01
N PHE A 351 -21.13 -33.26 12.83
CA PHE A 351 -21.65 -34.50 12.26
C PHE A 351 -20.57 -35.54 12.03
N TYR A 352 -19.40 -35.12 11.51
CA TYR A 352 -18.30 -36.04 11.32
C TYR A 352 -17.73 -36.58 12.63
N ILE A 353 -17.60 -35.73 13.66
CA ILE A 353 -17.18 -36.14 15.01
C ILE A 353 -18.18 -37.19 15.58
N GLU A 354 -19.49 -36.90 15.54
CA GLU A 354 -20.51 -37.77 16.05
C GLU A 354 -20.60 -39.08 15.28
N SER A 355 -20.35 -39.06 13.96
CA SER A 355 -20.29 -40.27 13.14
C SER A 355 -18.97 -41.05 13.24
N GLY A 356 -18.05 -40.61 14.09
CA GLY A 356 -16.74 -41.24 14.25
C GLY A 356 -15.80 -41.06 13.05
N ARG A 357 -16.08 -40.08 12.18
CA ARG A 357 -15.27 -39.76 11.01
C ARG A 357 -14.28 -38.63 11.29
N CYS A 358 -13.32 -38.45 10.39
CA CYS A 358 -12.39 -37.36 10.49
C CYS A 358 -13.12 -36.00 10.39
N ARG A 359 -13.04 -35.19 11.42
CA ARG A 359 -13.65 -33.87 11.48
C ARG A 359 -13.19 -32.90 10.37
N HIS A 360 -12.01 -33.15 9.77
CA HIS A 360 -11.43 -32.30 8.75
C HIS A 360 -11.93 -32.59 7.34
N CYS A 361 -12.14 -33.87 7.01
CA CYS A 361 -12.47 -34.25 5.62
C CYS A 361 -13.55 -35.33 5.52
N GLY A 362 -14.17 -35.73 6.62
CA GLY A 362 -15.18 -36.80 6.67
C GLY A 362 -14.66 -38.20 6.34
N GLY A 363 -13.35 -38.37 6.14
CA GLY A 363 -12.74 -39.66 5.84
C GLY A 363 -12.75 -40.60 7.04
N GLU A 364 -12.65 -41.92 6.77
CA GLU A 364 -12.59 -42.93 7.80
C GLU A 364 -11.20 -42.99 8.47
N PHE A 365 -11.17 -43.29 9.76
CA PHE A 365 -9.92 -43.57 10.47
C PHE A 365 -9.50 -45.02 10.30
N LYS A 366 -8.23 -45.25 10.00
CA LYS A 366 -7.63 -46.60 9.90
C LYS A 366 -6.56 -46.76 11.00
N GLY A 367 -6.49 -47.93 11.52
CA GLY A 367 -5.53 -48.33 12.59
C GLY A 367 -6.22 -48.63 13.92
N ILE A 368 -5.60 -49.54 14.71
CA ILE A 368 -6.16 -50.02 15.98
C ILE A 368 -5.64 -49.17 17.15
N ILE A 369 -4.40 -48.74 17.09
CA ILE A 369 -3.72 -48.03 18.19
C ILE A 369 -3.60 -46.55 17.87
N GLU A 370 -3.14 -46.20 16.66
CA GLU A 370 -3.18 -44.81 16.16
C GLU A 370 -4.16 -44.73 15.03
N ARG A 371 -5.30 -44.09 15.29
CA ARG A 371 -6.31 -43.87 14.25
C ARG A 371 -5.94 -42.69 13.39
N VAL A 372 -5.46 -42.95 12.20
CA VAL A 372 -5.08 -41.96 11.21
C VAL A 372 -6.14 -41.91 10.09
N CYS A 373 -6.57 -40.70 9.72
CA CYS A 373 -7.49 -40.52 8.62
C CYS A 373 -6.90 -41.00 7.30
N SER A 374 -7.63 -41.84 6.56
CA SER A 374 -7.17 -42.38 5.28
C SER A 374 -6.96 -41.29 4.21
N ASN A 375 -7.73 -40.17 4.30
CA ASN A 375 -7.71 -39.11 3.30
C ASN A 375 -6.69 -38.02 3.59
N CYS A 376 -6.76 -37.38 4.76
CA CYS A 376 -5.93 -36.22 5.10
C CYS A 376 -4.78 -36.51 6.05
N LYS A 377 -4.62 -37.77 6.50
CA LYS A 377 -3.59 -38.21 7.44
C LYS A 377 -3.64 -37.58 8.84
N ALA A 378 -4.71 -36.88 9.17
CA ALA A 378 -4.92 -36.37 10.53
C ALA A 378 -5.11 -37.51 11.54
N HIS A 379 -4.52 -37.37 12.72
CA HIS A 379 -4.76 -38.26 13.83
C HIS A 379 -6.11 -37.99 14.48
N LYS A 380 -6.74 -39.05 15.01
CA LYS A 380 -7.96 -38.88 15.82
C LYS A 380 -7.51 -38.44 17.22
N ASP A 381 -7.75 -37.19 17.57
CA ASP A 381 -7.57 -36.72 18.94
C ASP A 381 -8.69 -37.30 19.82
N TYR A 382 -8.32 -37.84 20.98
CA TYR A 382 -9.24 -38.36 22.01
C TYR A 382 -9.78 -37.23 22.86
#